data_437b5bf209813d6afbed3c21aeeac2b4
#
_entry.id   437b5bf209813d6afbed3c21aeeac2b4
#
_cell.length_a   1.000
_cell.length_b   1.000
_cell.length_c   1.000
_cell.angle_alpha   90.00
_cell.angle_beta   90.00
_cell.angle_gamma   90.00
#
_symmetry.space_group_name_H-M   'P 1'
#
loop_
_entity.id
_entity.type
_entity.pdbx_description
1 polymer ?
#
loop_
_entity_poly.entity_id
_entity_poly.type
_entity_poly.pdbx_seq_one_letter_code
_entity_poly.pdbx_strand_id
1 'polypeptide(L)'
;SYNPFSAGVNSNIERTLVDVYRKGTSELTMFDFKMSNNEFMTLPAGDVGLLIGFEYREESIDDDRDPRLDGTINYTDYEGDTYPLVADVLNSSPTGDVSGSRDVSSLFAEMQIPLTSTMDMQIALRNEDFSDYGDSTVGKVALGWQMAPWLSFRASVSTAFRAPNIIQVNEKTVVRSGTQTDYAAFRVNELQSVDSVIDSDSRYTIQRKAVGASGLEAEESDNTSVGFVLTPMDNLIVTLDAWTIEKDGTIGLFGRANQTVNDMLLRVQNGTTSCDTFAGDPLVVREAADDGDAAAFAAAGVCPFGAIKYVQNDYTNMAVRTIEGMDLGIYYDFETAYGDFDLRYIGTFLDTFEQKASGKFAALQAAKDSGLVPASIPISGFGDLLGKDGVYDNKHTVRVSWDKGPYGASLVALKKGSFEQTSLGKIGGVAYVVPTMTTMDLTMSYDFSLSGQKARVRFAVKNLEDERAPTADRYYGYYADAHQDYGRNY
;
A
#
# COMPACT_ATOMS: atom_id res chain seq x y z
N SER A 1 35.49 -15.29 -22.31
CA SER A 1 34.47 -14.20 -22.33
C SER A 1 33.12 -14.77 -21.99
N TYR A 2 32.29 -13.99 -21.31
CA TYR A 2 30.89 -14.32 -21.06
C TYR A 2 30.13 -14.28 -22.39
N ASN A 3 29.35 -15.34 -22.68
CA ASN A 3 28.49 -15.38 -23.86
C ASN A 3 27.03 -15.44 -23.43
N PRO A 4 26.27 -14.33 -23.51
CA PRO A 4 24.88 -14.28 -23.09
C PRO A 4 23.95 -15.16 -23.96
N PHE A 5 24.41 -15.58 -25.13
CA PHE A 5 23.64 -16.42 -26.07
C PHE A 5 23.98 -17.91 -25.97
N SER A 6 24.84 -18.30 -25.03
CA SER A 6 25.12 -19.74 -24.80
C SER A 6 23.91 -20.36 -24.09
N ALA A 7 23.34 -21.39 -24.66
CA ALA A 7 22.23 -22.16 -24.10
C ALA A 7 22.62 -22.87 -22.80
N GLY A 8 22.80 -22.13 -21.71
CA GLY A 8 22.82 -22.66 -20.34
C GLY A 8 24.17 -22.95 -19.70
N VAL A 9 25.32 -23.01 -20.39
CA VAL A 9 26.60 -23.27 -19.74
C VAL A 9 27.64 -22.21 -20.15
N ASN A 10 27.86 -21.24 -19.26
CA ASN A 10 28.96 -20.29 -19.40
C ASN A 10 30.11 -20.68 -18.47
N SER A 11 31.17 -21.28 -18.99
CA SER A 11 32.35 -21.72 -18.21
C SER A 11 33.11 -20.57 -17.52
N ASN A 12 32.76 -19.32 -17.85
CA ASN A 12 33.40 -18.09 -17.31
C ASN A 12 32.43 -17.21 -16.53
N ILE A 13 31.24 -17.66 -16.16
CA ILE A 13 30.25 -16.86 -15.47
C ILE A 13 30.77 -16.29 -14.14
N GLU A 14 31.60 -17.07 -13.44
CA GLU A 14 32.20 -16.67 -12.16
C GLU A 14 33.02 -15.37 -12.25
N ARG A 15 33.52 -15.04 -13.43
CA ARG A 15 34.25 -13.77 -13.69
C ARG A 15 33.34 -12.55 -13.74
N THR A 16 32.04 -12.76 -13.89
CA THR A 16 31.01 -11.71 -13.93
C THR A 16 30.22 -11.63 -12.65
N LEU A 17 30.44 -12.58 -11.72
CA LEU A 17 29.81 -12.56 -10.41
C LEU A 17 30.59 -11.64 -9.47
N VAL A 18 29.87 -10.90 -8.66
CA VAL A 18 30.40 -10.05 -7.61
C VAL A 18 29.50 -10.17 -6.38
N ASP A 19 30.11 -10.29 -5.23
CA ASP A 19 29.40 -10.20 -3.97
C ASP A 19 29.15 -8.71 -3.65
N VAL A 20 27.93 -8.40 -3.32
CA VAL A 20 27.50 -7.07 -2.86
C VAL A 20 26.77 -7.20 -1.54
N TYR A 21 26.80 -6.15 -0.74
CA TYR A 21 26.13 -6.15 0.56
C TYR A 21 25.04 -5.08 0.65
N ARG A 22 24.12 -5.30 1.55
CA ARG A 22 23.25 -4.30 2.14
C ARG A 22 23.19 -4.59 3.63
N LYS A 23 23.55 -3.60 4.44
CA LYS A 23 23.55 -3.68 5.89
C LYS A 23 22.52 -2.71 6.45
N GLY A 24 21.39 -3.23 6.87
CA GLY A 24 20.37 -2.44 7.57
C GLY A 24 20.48 -2.62 9.07
N THR A 25 20.50 -1.52 9.82
CA THR A 25 20.42 -1.49 11.27
C THR A 25 19.20 -0.65 11.64
N SER A 26 18.38 -1.17 12.55
CA SER A 26 17.27 -0.43 13.15
C SER A 26 17.35 -0.59 14.65
N GLU A 27 17.34 0.51 15.38
CA GLU A 27 17.41 0.52 16.83
C GLU A 27 16.18 1.23 17.40
N LEU A 28 15.65 0.68 18.47
CA LEU A 28 14.56 1.25 19.25
C LEU A 28 14.93 1.18 20.72
N THR A 29 15.02 2.35 21.36
CA THR A 29 15.11 2.47 22.80
C THR A 29 13.81 3.05 23.32
N MET A 30 13.16 2.40 24.27
CA MET A 30 11.87 2.84 24.79
C MET A 30 11.84 2.77 26.31
N PHE A 31 11.24 3.79 26.89
CA PHE A 31 10.87 3.85 28.31
C PHE A 31 9.38 4.16 28.39
N ASP A 32 8.63 3.36 29.13
CA ASP A 32 7.21 3.63 29.40
C ASP A 32 6.91 3.57 30.91
N PHE A 33 5.98 4.41 31.32
CA PHE A 33 5.42 4.42 32.66
C PHE A 33 3.90 4.50 32.58
N LYS A 34 3.21 3.60 33.27
CA LYS A 34 1.76 3.57 33.36
C LYS A 34 1.30 3.45 34.79
N MET A 35 0.28 4.21 35.14
CA MET A 35 -0.37 4.13 36.44
C MET A 35 -1.88 3.99 36.21
N SER A 36 -2.49 3.02 36.85
CA SER A 36 -3.94 2.77 36.74
C SER A 36 -4.58 2.64 38.11
N ASN A 37 -5.82 3.10 38.21
CA ASN A 37 -6.69 2.91 39.36
C ASN A 37 -8.09 2.56 38.85
N ASN A 38 -8.56 1.36 39.11
CA ASN A 38 -9.88 0.87 38.66
C ASN A 38 -11.04 1.43 39.50
N GLU A 39 -10.74 2.04 40.67
CA GLU A 39 -11.67 2.66 41.61
C GLU A 39 -11.33 4.13 41.82
N PHE A 40 -11.00 4.85 40.73
CA PHE A 40 -10.58 6.26 40.79
C PHE A 40 -11.69 7.15 41.38
N MET A 41 -12.95 6.88 41.02
CA MET A 41 -14.13 7.55 41.52
C MET A 41 -15.35 6.61 41.41
N THR A 42 -16.21 6.57 42.43
CA THR A 42 -17.43 5.76 42.41
C THR A 42 -18.62 6.60 41.92
N LEU A 43 -19.30 6.11 40.86
CA LEU A 43 -20.56 6.61 40.36
C LEU A 43 -21.70 5.70 40.82
N PRO A 44 -22.97 6.13 40.69
CA PRO A 44 -24.12 5.25 41.04
C PRO A 44 -24.18 3.96 40.26
N ALA A 45 -23.54 3.90 39.08
CA ALA A 45 -23.51 2.73 38.19
C ALA A 45 -22.29 1.83 38.41
N GLY A 46 -21.29 2.26 39.18
CA GLY A 46 -20.07 1.52 39.47
C GLY A 46 -18.84 2.44 39.50
N ASP A 47 -17.68 1.82 39.61
CA ASP A 47 -16.43 2.55 39.75
C ASP A 47 -15.85 2.95 38.39
N VAL A 48 -15.32 4.18 38.33
CA VAL A 48 -14.58 4.71 37.17
C VAL A 48 -13.16 4.24 37.24
N GLY A 49 -12.70 3.58 36.17
CA GLY A 49 -11.29 3.26 35.97
C GLY A 49 -10.56 4.42 35.29
N LEU A 50 -9.37 4.74 35.77
CA LEU A 50 -8.47 5.74 35.18
C LEU A 50 -7.10 5.10 34.93
N LEU A 51 -6.54 5.33 33.74
CA LEU A 51 -5.16 5.06 33.40
C LEU A 51 -4.54 6.34 32.86
N ILE A 52 -3.32 6.65 33.33
CA ILE A 52 -2.46 7.70 32.78
C ILE A 52 -1.10 7.09 32.48
N GLY A 53 -0.44 7.59 31.44
CA GLY A 53 0.87 7.09 31.06
C GLY A 53 1.72 8.11 30.34
N PHE A 54 3.00 7.85 30.39
CA PHE A 54 4.05 8.55 29.68
C PHE A 54 4.90 7.53 28.94
N GLU A 55 5.31 7.85 27.73
CA GLU A 55 6.24 7.05 26.93
C GLU A 55 7.27 7.98 26.29
N TYR A 56 8.52 7.53 26.30
CA TYR A 56 9.62 8.14 25.54
C TYR A 56 10.26 7.05 24.71
N ARG A 57 10.47 7.30 23.42
CA ARG A 57 11.19 6.39 22.53
C ARG A 57 12.14 7.15 21.61
N GLU A 58 13.27 6.52 21.36
CA GLU A 58 14.25 6.90 20.36
C GLU A 58 14.26 5.83 19.26
N GLU A 59 14.06 6.23 18.03
CA GLU A 59 14.05 5.38 16.85
C GLU A 59 15.18 5.79 15.92
N SER A 60 15.97 4.84 15.44
CA SER A 60 16.99 5.11 14.43
C SER A 60 17.01 4.03 13.35
N ILE A 61 17.42 4.44 12.16
CA ILE A 61 17.63 3.56 11.01
C ILE A 61 18.92 3.96 10.30
N ASP A 62 19.68 2.96 9.89
CA ASP A 62 20.85 3.09 9.05
C ASP A 62 20.82 1.97 8.00
N ASP A 63 20.77 2.32 6.71
CA ASP A 63 20.75 1.39 5.56
C ASP A 63 21.96 1.70 4.67
N ASP A 64 23.04 0.99 4.89
CA ASP A 64 24.32 1.07 4.19
C ASP A 64 24.35 0.03 3.06
N ARG A 65 24.64 0.48 1.86
CA ARG A 65 24.68 -0.33 0.64
C ARG A 65 26.07 -0.34 0.04
N ASP A 66 26.40 -1.45 -0.59
CA ASP A 66 27.63 -1.54 -1.39
C ASP A 66 27.67 -0.40 -2.42
N PRO A 67 28.81 0.28 -2.60
CA PRO A 67 28.96 1.37 -3.58
C PRO A 67 28.54 1.00 -5.02
N ARG A 68 28.53 -0.30 -5.36
CA ARG A 68 28.00 -0.79 -6.65
C ARG A 68 26.48 -0.69 -6.77
N LEU A 69 25.78 -0.45 -5.65
CA LEU A 69 24.30 -0.40 -5.57
C LEU A 69 23.76 0.97 -5.13
N ASP A 70 24.60 1.82 -4.53
CA ASP A 70 24.17 3.08 -3.89
C ASP A 70 24.02 4.26 -4.86
N GLY A 71 24.47 4.11 -6.12
CA GLY A 71 24.40 5.16 -7.13
C GLY A 71 25.56 6.16 -7.09
N THR A 72 26.62 5.91 -6.32
CA THR A 72 27.84 6.74 -6.28
C THR A 72 28.76 6.52 -7.46
N ILE A 73 28.60 5.40 -8.19
CA ILE A 73 29.39 5.08 -9.38
C ILE A 73 28.85 5.86 -10.59
N ASN A 74 29.75 6.48 -11.34
CA ASN A 74 29.48 7.04 -12.66
C ASN A 74 29.99 6.09 -13.73
N TYR A 75 29.19 5.86 -14.76
CA TYR A 75 29.60 5.10 -15.94
C TYR A 75 29.88 6.03 -17.08
N THR A 76 31.05 5.86 -17.71
CA THR A 76 31.40 6.58 -18.96
C THR A 76 31.48 5.54 -20.09
N ASP A 77 30.68 5.76 -21.13
CA ASP A 77 30.65 4.88 -22.30
C ASP A 77 31.85 5.09 -23.25
N TYR A 78 31.86 4.37 -24.37
CA TYR A 78 32.92 4.42 -25.35
C TYR A 78 32.92 5.72 -26.18
N GLU A 79 31.82 6.46 -26.18
CA GLU A 79 31.67 7.76 -26.84
C GLU A 79 32.11 8.91 -25.94
N GLY A 80 32.36 8.65 -24.67
CA GLY A 80 32.81 9.61 -23.66
C GLY A 80 31.67 10.23 -22.86
N ASP A 81 30.44 9.78 -23.06
CA ASP A 81 29.27 10.22 -22.29
C ASP A 81 29.24 9.60 -20.90
N THR A 82 29.04 10.46 -19.89
CA THR A 82 29.03 10.02 -18.49
C THR A 82 27.60 9.98 -17.94
N TYR A 83 27.24 8.82 -17.42
CA TYR A 83 25.95 8.54 -16.83
C TYR A 83 26.12 8.46 -15.31
N PRO A 84 25.58 9.42 -14.55
CA PRO A 84 25.57 9.36 -13.08
C PRO A 84 24.47 8.44 -12.57
N LEU A 85 24.53 8.08 -11.29
CA LEU A 85 23.51 7.29 -10.60
C LEU A 85 23.26 5.93 -11.28
N VAL A 86 24.32 5.19 -11.58
CA VAL A 86 24.24 3.83 -12.10
C VAL A 86 24.54 2.82 -11.01
N ALA A 87 24.00 1.60 -11.18
CA ALA A 87 24.40 0.44 -10.39
C ALA A 87 25.34 -0.44 -11.23
N ASP A 88 26.44 -0.89 -10.63
CA ASP A 88 27.43 -1.81 -11.26
C ASP A 88 27.00 -3.28 -11.11
N VAL A 89 25.71 -3.51 -10.96
CA VAL A 89 25.10 -4.85 -10.88
C VAL A 89 23.93 -4.92 -11.85
N LEU A 90 24.01 -5.90 -12.75
CA LEU A 90 22.99 -6.08 -13.79
C LEU A 90 21.60 -6.25 -13.16
N ASN A 91 20.62 -5.55 -13.72
CA ASN A 91 19.22 -5.55 -13.27
C ASN A 91 19.00 -4.97 -11.86
N SER A 92 19.96 -4.20 -11.34
CA SER A 92 19.80 -3.42 -10.11
C SER A 92 19.43 -1.98 -10.43
N SER A 93 18.72 -1.35 -9.51
CA SER A 93 18.44 0.08 -9.54
C SER A 93 19.23 0.76 -8.44
N PRO A 94 19.98 1.82 -8.75
CA PRO A 94 20.73 2.55 -7.73
C PRO A 94 19.81 3.10 -6.67
N THR A 95 20.19 2.91 -5.41
CA THR A 95 19.45 3.36 -4.24
C THR A 95 20.46 3.82 -3.20
N GLY A 96 20.48 5.13 -2.91
CA GLY A 96 21.42 5.70 -1.97
C GLY A 96 21.24 5.19 -0.54
N ASP A 97 22.29 5.32 0.25
CA ASP A 97 22.24 5.05 1.69
C ASP A 97 21.25 5.99 2.39
N VAL A 98 20.58 5.46 3.39
CA VAL A 98 19.61 6.21 4.19
C VAL A 98 19.95 6.06 5.66
N SER A 99 20.05 7.17 6.38
CA SER A 99 20.17 7.18 7.83
C SER A 99 19.30 8.27 8.41
N GLY A 100 18.76 8.04 9.59
CA GLY A 100 17.96 9.01 10.31
C GLY A 100 17.58 8.51 11.70
N SER A 101 17.25 9.44 12.57
CA SER A 101 16.74 9.15 13.92
C SER A 101 15.66 10.16 14.29
N ARG A 102 14.82 9.78 15.24
CA ARG A 102 13.87 10.67 15.89
C ARG A 102 13.63 10.28 17.34
N ASP A 103 13.29 11.26 18.13
CA ASP A 103 12.77 11.11 19.48
C ASP A 103 11.27 11.35 19.48
N VAL A 104 10.55 10.59 20.29
CA VAL A 104 9.10 10.75 20.46
C VAL A 104 8.76 10.72 21.94
N SER A 105 8.09 11.75 22.42
CA SER A 105 7.52 11.83 23.75
C SER A 105 6.01 11.74 23.69
N SER A 106 5.39 10.92 24.53
CA SER A 106 3.94 10.73 24.52
C SER A 106 3.35 10.85 25.91
N LEU A 107 2.20 11.53 26.00
CA LEU A 107 1.35 11.54 27.20
C LEU A 107 -0.02 10.99 26.81
N PHE A 108 -0.60 10.11 27.62
CA PHE A 108 -1.90 9.54 27.37
C PHE A 108 -2.70 9.32 28.64
N ALA A 109 -4.02 9.39 28.49
CA ALA A 109 -4.98 9.08 29.53
C ALA A 109 -6.16 8.29 28.95
N GLU A 110 -6.69 7.38 29.75
CA GLU A 110 -7.86 6.58 29.42
C GLU A 110 -8.78 6.47 30.64
N MET A 111 -10.09 6.60 30.41
CA MET A 111 -11.13 6.42 31.42
C MET A 111 -12.16 5.40 30.94
N GLN A 112 -12.49 4.47 31.84
CA GLN A 112 -13.61 3.56 31.70
C GLN A 112 -14.71 3.99 32.64
N ILE A 113 -15.87 4.36 32.13
CA ILE A 113 -16.95 5.01 32.87
C ILE A 113 -18.20 4.17 32.79
N PRO A 114 -18.67 3.52 33.85
CA PRO A 114 -19.98 2.87 33.90
C PRO A 114 -21.09 3.93 33.92
N LEU A 115 -21.88 3.99 32.85
CA LEU A 115 -23.01 4.92 32.74
C LEU A 115 -24.27 4.38 33.40
N THR A 116 -24.52 3.08 33.23
CA THR A 116 -25.58 2.31 33.88
C THR A 116 -25.05 0.91 34.18
N SER A 117 -25.87 0.05 34.81
CA SER A 117 -25.50 -1.36 35.04
C SER A 117 -25.33 -2.19 33.76
N THR A 118 -25.73 -1.66 32.60
CA THR A 118 -25.67 -2.35 31.29
C THR A 118 -24.97 -1.50 30.20
N MET A 119 -24.48 -0.32 30.55
CA MET A 119 -23.88 0.61 29.60
C MET A 119 -22.59 1.19 30.17
N ASP A 120 -21.54 1.12 29.40
CA ASP A 120 -20.23 1.68 29.72
C ASP A 120 -19.71 2.57 28.58
N MET A 121 -18.84 3.50 28.92
CA MET A 121 -18.18 4.41 28.00
C MET A 121 -16.67 4.40 28.25
N GLN A 122 -15.90 4.36 27.18
CA GLN A 122 -14.46 4.56 27.20
C GLN A 122 -14.12 5.89 26.55
N ILE A 123 -13.25 6.67 27.21
CA ILE A 123 -12.67 7.88 26.66
C ILE A 123 -11.16 7.73 26.71
N ALA A 124 -10.46 8.01 25.62
CA ALA A 124 -9.01 8.02 25.57
C ALA A 124 -8.49 9.26 24.85
N LEU A 125 -7.36 9.78 25.31
CA LEU A 125 -6.63 10.90 24.70
C LEU A 125 -5.15 10.59 24.72
N ARG A 126 -4.45 10.86 23.61
CA ARG A 126 -3.00 10.73 23.49
C ARG A 126 -2.44 11.90 22.70
N ASN A 127 -1.38 12.51 23.24
CA ASN A 127 -0.55 13.47 22.53
C ASN A 127 0.84 12.86 22.35
N GLU A 128 1.39 13.00 21.15
CA GLU A 128 2.78 12.62 20.82
C GLU A 128 3.50 13.82 20.23
N ASP A 129 4.72 14.06 20.70
CA ASP A 129 5.63 15.08 20.20
C ASP A 129 6.86 14.41 19.58
N PHE A 130 7.10 14.67 18.31
CA PHE A 130 8.14 14.10 17.47
C PHE A 130 9.21 15.15 17.20
N SER A 131 10.47 14.80 17.36
CA SER A 131 11.60 15.72 17.14
C SER A 131 11.77 16.17 15.68
N ASP A 132 11.22 15.46 14.73
CA ASP A 132 11.43 15.67 13.28
C ASP A 132 10.23 16.25 12.54
N TYR A 133 9.00 16.15 13.06
CA TYR A 133 7.85 16.66 12.32
C TYR A 133 6.85 17.49 13.15
N GLY A 134 6.88 17.44 14.47
CA GLY A 134 5.99 18.17 15.37
C GLY A 134 5.08 17.26 16.19
N ASP A 135 3.96 17.77 16.67
CA ASP A 135 3.06 17.07 17.58
C ASP A 135 1.75 16.63 16.90
N SER A 136 1.15 15.59 17.47
CA SER A 136 -0.19 15.12 17.11
C SER A 136 -0.97 14.73 18.35
N THR A 137 -2.26 15.08 18.36
CA THR A 137 -3.18 14.70 19.43
C THR A 137 -4.34 13.90 18.85
N VAL A 138 -4.57 12.72 19.41
CA VAL A 138 -5.66 11.84 19.00
C VAL A 138 -6.53 11.44 20.18
N GLY A 139 -7.80 11.16 19.89
CA GLY A 139 -8.77 10.79 20.91
C GLY A 139 -9.73 9.71 20.45
N LYS A 140 -10.39 9.08 21.42
CA LYS A 140 -11.41 8.06 21.20
C LYS A 140 -12.52 8.20 22.22
N VAL A 141 -13.75 8.05 21.75
CA VAL A 141 -14.93 7.79 22.59
C VAL A 141 -15.58 6.52 22.07
N ALA A 142 -15.83 5.57 22.97
CA ALA A 142 -16.52 4.33 22.64
C ALA A 142 -17.63 4.06 23.66
N LEU A 143 -18.71 3.46 23.19
CA LEU A 143 -19.89 3.09 23.96
C LEU A 143 -20.16 1.60 23.80
N GLY A 144 -20.32 0.89 24.92
CA GLY A 144 -20.81 -0.47 25.00
C GLY A 144 -22.18 -0.48 25.71
N TRP A 145 -23.16 -1.18 25.15
CA TRP A 145 -24.49 -1.29 25.72
C TRP A 145 -25.06 -2.71 25.60
N GLN A 146 -25.19 -3.38 26.73
CA GLN A 146 -25.88 -4.67 26.84
C GLN A 146 -27.39 -4.41 26.82
N MET A 147 -28.02 -4.41 25.64
CA MET A 147 -29.43 -4.10 25.43
C MET A 147 -30.33 -5.22 25.95
N ALA A 148 -29.91 -6.49 25.81
CA ALA A 148 -30.56 -7.69 26.31
C ALA A 148 -29.48 -8.75 26.61
N PRO A 149 -29.77 -9.83 27.35
CA PRO A 149 -28.77 -10.88 27.62
C PRO A 149 -28.12 -11.49 26.37
N TRP A 150 -28.82 -11.44 25.25
CA TRP A 150 -28.38 -11.98 23.96
C TRP A 150 -27.98 -10.92 22.93
N LEU A 151 -28.08 -9.62 23.27
CA LEU A 151 -27.83 -8.51 22.32
C LEU A 151 -27.02 -7.40 22.97
N SER A 152 -25.86 -7.12 22.42
CA SER A 152 -25.05 -5.95 22.74
C SER A 152 -24.93 -5.03 21.53
N PHE A 153 -24.90 -3.73 21.78
CA PHE A 153 -24.59 -2.67 20.84
C PHE A 153 -23.22 -2.08 21.18
N ARG A 154 -22.45 -1.71 20.17
CA ARG A 154 -21.20 -0.99 20.33
C ARG A 154 -21.08 0.12 19.29
N ALA A 155 -20.53 1.27 19.70
CA ALA A 155 -20.23 2.36 18.80
C ALA A 155 -18.93 3.02 19.22
N SER A 156 -18.16 3.53 18.27
CA SER A 156 -16.99 4.32 18.57
C SER A 156 -16.75 5.40 17.53
N VAL A 157 -16.17 6.52 17.99
CA VAL A 157 -15.55 7.54 17.15
C VAL A 157 -14.13 7.76 17.65
N SER A 158 -13.18 7.86 16.75
CA SER A 158 -11.79 8.10 17.10
C SER A 158 -11.05 8.81 15.99
N THR A 159 -10.05 9.60 16.37
CA THR A 159 -9.03 10.11 15.47
C THR A 159 -7.79 9.23 15.56
N ALA A 160 -7.00 9.16 14.51
CA ALA A 160 -5.69 8.54 14.51
C ALA A 160 -4.74 9.31 13.59
N PHE A 161 -3.45 9.14 13.76
CA PHE A 161 -2.46 9.71 12.87
C PHE A 161 -1.33 8.71 12.57
N ARG A 162 -0.59 9.00 11.51
CA ARG A 162 0.66 8.32 11.20
C ARG A 162 1.72 9.34 10.79
N ALA A 163 2.78 9.46 11.60
CA ALA A 163 3.93 10.27 11.26
C ALA A 163 4.57 9.80 9.94
N PRO A 164 5.19 10.71 9.16
CA PRO A 164 6.02 10.31 8.03
C PRO A 164 7.09 9.31 8.47
N ASN A 165 7.35 8.29 7.66
CA ASN A 165 8.41 7.33 7.96
C ASN A 165 9.78 8.00 7.86
N ILE A 166 10.73 7.64 8.73
CA ILE A 166 12.12 8.17 8.72
C ILE A 166 12.74 8.06 7.31
N ILE A 167 12.47 6.95 6.59
CA ILE A 167 12.95 6.77 5.22
C ILE A 167 12.29 7.78 4.27
N GLN A 168 10.97 8.01 4.36
CA GLN A 168 10.24 8.95 3.49
C GLN A 168 10.76 10.39 3.63
N VAL A 169 11.28 10.74 4.81
CA VAL A 169 11.84 12.07 5.08
C VAL A 169 13.30 12.16 4.64
N ASN A 170 14.10 11.12 4.87
CA ASN A 170 15.56 11.14 4.76
C ASN A 170 16.11 10.42 3.52
N GLU A 171 15.25 9.77 2.70
CA GLU A 171 15.70 9.01 1.53
C GLU A 171 16.48 9.90 0.56
N LYS A 172 17.71 9.50 0.24
CA LYS A 172 18.48 10.10 -0.83
C LYS A 172 17.92 9.70 -2.19
N THR A 173 18.48 10.24 -3.26
CA THR A 173 17.98 9.96 -4.61
C THR A 173 17.90 8.47 -4.91
N VAL A 174 16.70 8.01 -5.18
CA VAL A 174 16.42 6.64 -5.66
C VAL A 174 16.03 6.72 -7.12
N VAL A 175 16.71 5.94 -7.96
CA VAL A 175 16.41 5.85 -9.38
C VAL A 175 15.75 4.53 -9.70
N ARG A 176 14.63 4.58 -10.42
CA ARG A 176 13.91 3.41 -10.93
C ARG A 176 13.65 3.61 -12.41
N SER A 177 14.07 2.66 -13.23
CA SER A 177 13.81 2.66 -14.66
C SER A 177 12.61 1.77 -15.00
N GLY A 178 11.89 2.11 -16.03
CA GLY A 178 10.78 1.27 -16.53
C GLY A 178 10.16 1.87 -17.78
N THR A 179 9.59 1.01 -18.60
CA THR A 179 8.91 1.40 -19.83
C THR A 179 7.65 2.19 -19.49
N GLN A 180 7.50 3.37 -20.04
CA GLN A 180 6.39 4.29 -19.83
C GLN A 180 6.05 5.01 -21.14
N THR A 181 4.78 5.32 -21.34
CA THR A 181 4.36 6.18 -22.44
C THR A 181 4.68 7.65 -22.15
N ASP A 182 5.37 8.30 -23.03
CA ASP A 182 5.48 9.76 -23.10
C ASP A 182 4.20 10.30 -23.75
N TYR A 183 3.24 10.71 -22.92
CA TYR A 183 1.95 11.13 -23.42
C TYR A 183 1.97 12.42 -24.24
N ALA A 184 2.99 13.29 -24.04
CA ALA A 184 3.16 14.46 -24.88
C ALA A 184 3.56 14.05 -26.32
N ALA A 185 4.56 13.17 -26.45
CA ALA A 185 4.96 12.61 -27.75
C ALA A 185 3.83 11.79 -28.39
N PHE A 186 3.17 10.93 -27.63
CA PHE A 186 2.00 10.17 -28.08
C PHE A 186 0.92 11.08 -28.69
N ARG A 187 0.60 12.21 -28.03
CA ARG A 187 -0.40 13.15 -28.48
C ARG A 187 0.00 13.86 -29.79
N VAL A 188 1.26 14.22 -29.94
CA VAL A 188 1.77 14.84 -31.17
C VAL A 188 1.75 13.83 -32.32
N ASN A 189 2.19 12.59 -32.09
CA ASN A 189 2.17 11.52 -33.08
C ASN A 189 0.72 11.21 -33.54
N GLU A 190 -0.23 11.13 -32.60
CA GLU A 190 -1.64 10.91 -32.91
C GLU A 190 -2.22 12.01 -33.79
N LEU A 191 -1.95 13.27 -33.49
CA LEU A 191 -2.45 14.43 -34.22
C LEU A 191 -1.85 14.55 -35.64
N GLN A 192 -0.60 14.12 -35.81
CA GLN A 192 0.12 14.26 -37.06
C GLN A 192 0.06 13.00 -37.94
N SER A 193 -0.49 11.89 -37.42
CA SER A 193 -0.44 10.58 -38.06
C SER A 193 0.97 10.15 -38.46
N VAL A 194 1.98 10.54 -37.63
CA VAL A 194 3.37 10.16 -37.82
C VAL A 194 3.74 9.04 -36.83
N ASP A 195 4.63 8.15 -37.23
CA ASP A 195 4.99 6.99 -36.42
C ASP A 195 5.85 7.38 -35.19
N SER A 196 6.63 8.46 -35.29
CA SER A 196 7.42 8.98 -34.17
C SER A 196 7.78 10.44 -34.37
N VAL A 197 7.66 11.26 -33.34
CA VAL A 197 8.17 12.63 -33.25
C VAL A 197 9.54 12.66 -32.55
N ILE A 198 9.88 11.57 -31.88
CA ILE A 198 11.15 11.30 -31.23
C ILE A 198 11.65 10.02 -31.86
N ASP A 199 12.95 9.86 -32.08
CA ASP A 199 13.58 8.67 -32.70
C ASP A 199 13.20 7.31 -32.10
N SER A 200 12.32 7.30 -31.17
CA SER A 200 11.71 6.13 -30.57
C SER A 200 10.19 6.26 -30.58
N ASP A 201 9.49 5.12 -30.63
CA ASP A 201 8.08 5.04 -30.30
C ASP A 201 7.79 5.87 -29.04
N SER A 202 6.60 6.46 -28.91
CA SER A 202 6.20 7.24 -27.71
C SER A 202 6.24 6.44 -26.40
N ARG A 203 6.58 5.15 -26.47
CA ARG A 203 6.75 4.24 -25.32
C ARG A 203 8.17 3.72 -25.23
N TYR A 204 8.92 4.20 -24.24
CA TYR A 204 10.33 3.86 -24.03
C TYR A 204 10.67 3.81 -22.55
N THR A 205 11.92 3.44 -22.23
CA THR A 205 12.40 3.38 -20.85
C THR A 205 12.64 4.79 -20.32
N ILE A 206 11.90 5.17 -19.28
CA ILE A 206 11.99 6.46 -18.59
C ILE A 206 12.46 6.21 -17.16
N GLN A 207 13.44 7.00 -16.71
CA GLN A 207 13.88 7.01 -15.32
C GLN A 207 12.89 7.79 -14.45
N ARG A 208 12.59 7.26 -13.27
CA ARG A 208 11.95 7.97 -12.17
C ARG A 208 12.99 8.22 -11.10
N LYS A 209 13.16 9.47 -10.70
CA LYS A 209 13.94 9.86 -9.53
C LYS A 209 12.98 10.24 -8.40
N ALA A 210 13.28 9.83 -7.19
CA ALA A 210 12.58 10.23 -5.98
C ALA A 210 13.60 10.58 -4.90
N VAL A 211 13.28 11.55 -4.08
CA VAL A 211 14.04 11.91 -2.88
C VAL A 211 13.09 11.97 -1.70
N GLY A 212 13.60 11.88 -0.49
CA GLY A 212 12.83 12.12 0.72
C GLY A 212 12.33 13.56 0.76
N ALA A 213 11.17 13.77 1.33
CA ALA A 213 10.54 15.07 1.43
C ALA A 213 10.43 15.50 2.90
N SER A 214 11.21 16.53 3.27
CA SER A 214 11.24 17.04 4.67
C SER A 214 10.01 17.88 5.05
N GLY A 215 9.12 18.18 4.11
CA GLY A 215 7.90 18.94 4.34
C GLY A 215 6.63 18.07 4.39
N LEU A 216 6.78 16.77 4.60
CA LEU A 216 5.63 15.87 4.75
C LEU A 216 4.93 16.12 6.10
N GLU A 217 3.61 16.24 6.04
CA GLU A 217 2.76 16.26 7.22
C GLU A 217 2.33 14.84 7.61
N ALA A 218 1.86 14.67 8.85
CA ALA A 218 1.27 13.40 9.27
C ALA A 218 0.05 13.05 8.42
N GLU A 219 -0.18 11.76 8.23
CA GLU A 219 -1.49 11.30 7.79
C GLU A 219 -2.43 11.30 9.00
N GLU A 220 -3.60 11.87 8.85
CA GLU A 220 -4.63 11.88 9.89
C GLU A 220 -5.83 11.05 9.47
N SER A 221 -6.59 10.53 10.42
CA SER A 221 -7.83 9.84 10.10
C SER A 221 -8.90 10.02 11.15
N ASP A 222 -10.13 10.13 10.67
CA ASP A 222 -11.37 10.05 11.44
C ASP A 222 -12.00 8.67 11.23
N ASN A 223 -12.26 7.96 12.33
CA ASN A 223 -12.77 6.60 12.29
C ASN A 223 -14.08 6.53 13.07
N THR A 224 -15.09 5.96 12.45
CA THR A 224 -16.39 5.70 13.08
C THR A 224 -16.76 4.23 12.90
N SER A 225 -17.27 3.61 13.96
CA SER A 225 -17.81 2.26 13.87
C SER A 225 -19.07 2.12 14.69
N VAL A 226 -20.02 1.32 14.20
CA VAL A 226 -21.25 0.93 14.87
C VAL A 226 -21.48 -0.55 14.64
N GLY A 227 -21.79 -1.29 15.69
CA GLY A 227 -21.98 -2.73 15.56
C GLY A 227 -22.87 -3.35 16.60
N PHE A 228 -23.23 -4.60 16.31
CA PHE A 228 -24.03 -5.47 17.18
C PHE A 228 -23.30 -6.79 17.42
N VAL A 229 -23.43 -7.28 18.64
CA VAL A 229 -23.03 -8.64 19.02
C VAL A 229 -24.25 -9.38 19.48
N LEU A 230 -24.58 -10.47 18.79
CA LEU A 230 -25.72 -11.33 19.10
C LEU A 230 -25.22 -12.66 19.66
N THR A 231 -25.75 -13.08 20.78
CA THR A 231 -25.49 -14.37 21.42
C THR A 231 -26.84 -15.10 21.62
N PRO A 232 -27.51 -15.54 20.53
CA PRO A 232 -28.85 -16.11 20.61
C PRO A 232 -28.91 -17.45 21.36
N MET A 233 -27.74 -18.10 21.51
CA MET A 233 -27.52 -19.29 22.33
C MET A 233 -26.07 -19.28 22.84
N ASP A 234 -25.77 -20.01 23.91
CA ASP A 234 -24.46 -19.93 24.62
C ASP A 234 -23.26 -20.25 23.74
N ASN A 235 -23.45 -20.99 22.69
CA ASN A 235 -22.39 -21.46 21.78
C ASN A 235 -22.39 -20.79 20.40
N LEU A 236 -23.18 -19.75 20.18
CA LEU A 236 -23.24 -18.99 18.92
C LEU A 236 -23.09 -17.51 19.19
N ILE A 237 -22.04 -16.92 18.58
CA ILE A 237 -21.83 -15.48 18.56
C ILE A 237 -21.85 -15.01 17.11
N VAL A 238 -22.65 -13.96 16.84
CA VAL A 238 -22.69 -13.28 15.55
C VAL A 238 -22.34 -11.81 15.78
N THR A 239 -21.36 -11.29 15.07
CA THR A 239 -20.98 -9.86 15.09
C THR A 239 -21.27 -9.23 13.75
N LEU A 240 -21.82 -8.04 13.75
CA LEU A 240 -22.04 -7.22 12.56
C LEU A 240 -21.59 -5.80 12.88
N ASP A 241 -20.59 -5.31 12.17
CA ASP A 241 -20.03 -3.97 12.34
C ASP A 241 -20.04 -3.24 11.00
N ALA A 242 -20.55 -2.01 10.99
CA ALA A 242 -20.37 -1.06 9.91
C ALA A 242 -19.35 0.00 10.35
N TRP A 243 -18.45 0.38 9.45
CA TRP A 243 -17.39 1.30 9.77
C TRP A 243 -17.04 2.21 8.60
N THR A 244 -16.54 3.41 8.94
CA THR A 244 -16.01 4.41 8.00
C THR A 244 -14.67 4.89 8.50
N ILE A 245 -13.72 5.03 7.59
CA ILE A 245 -12.40 5.61 7.81
C ILE A 245 -12.21 6.71 6.77
N GLU A 246 -12.14 7.97 7.22
CA GLU A 246 -11.71 9.09 6.40
C GLU A 246 -10.27 9.41 6.75
N LYS A 247 -9.37 9.29 5.77
CA LYS A 247 -7.92 9.47 5.93
C LYS A 247 -7.45 10.64 5.10
N ASP A 248 -6.94 11.69 5.74
CA ASP A 248 -6.38 12.86 5.08
C ASP A 248 -4.85 12.82 5.07
N GLY A 249 -4.27 13.53 4.12
CA GLY A 249 -2.83 13.68 4.01
C GLY A 249 -2.08 12.37 3.72
N THR A 250 -2.73 11.34 3.15
CA THR A 250 -2.05 10.07 2.81
C THR A 250 -0.76 10.32 2.05
N ILE A 251 0.38 9.87 2.59
CA ILE A 251 1.69 10.03 1.97
C ILE A 251 1.83 9.06 0.81
N GLY A 252 2.03 9.59 -0.38
CA GLY A 252 2.12 8.82 -1.60
C GLY A 252 2.89 9.53 -2.70
N LEU A 253 2.89 8.91 -3.88
CA LEU A 253 3.53 9.43 -5.08
C LEU A 253 2.47 9.82 -6.11
N PHE A 254 2.65 10.95 -6.78
CA PHE A 254 1.77 11.35 -7.89
C PHE A 254 1.77 10.31 -9.04
N GLY A 255 2.86 9.60 -9.18
CA GLY A 255 3.04 8.55 -10.16
C GLY A 255 3.66 9.06 -11.48
N ARG A 256 4.64 8.30 -11.98
CA ARG A 256 5.36 8.65 -13.21
C ARG A 256 4.41 8.81 -14.42
N ALA A 257 3.41 7.92 -14.55
CA ALA A 257 2.44 8.00 -15.63
C ALA A 257 1.62 9.29 -15.56
N ASN A 258 1.05 9.61 -14.40
CA ASN A 258 0.29 10.85 -14.20
C ASN A 258 1.15 12.10 -14.45
N GLN A 259 2.45 12.04 -14.09
CA GLN A 259 3.38 13.15 -14.31
C GLN A 259 3.60 13.42 -15.81
N THR A 260 3.71 12.36 -16.63
CA THR A 260 3.83 12.52 -18.09
C THR A 260 2.52 12.99 -18.72
N VAL A 261 1.36 12.61 -18.18
CA VAL A 261 0.05 13.15 -18.60
C VAL A 261 -0.06 14.64 -18.22
N ASN A 262 0.43 15.03 -17.05
CA ASN A 262 0.42 16.44 -16.63
C ASN A 262 1.31 17.30 -17.51
N ASP A 263 2.50 16.81 -17.89
CA ASP A 263 3.38 17.50 -18.84
C ASP A 263 2.69 17.69 -20.20
N MET A 264 2.02 16.64 -20.72
CA MET A 264 1.19 16.74 -21.93
C MET A 264 0.11 17.83 -21.78
N LEU A 265 -0.65 17.81 -20.67
CA LEU A 265 -1.72 18.78 -20.43
C LEU A 265 -1.19 20.22 -20.45
N LEU A 266 -0.08 20.48 -19.73
CA LEU A 266 0.53 21.81 -19.68
C LEU A 266 1.00 22.26 -21.08
N ARG A 267 1.57 21.37 -21.90
CA ARG A 267 1.97 21.66 -23.28
C ARG A 267 0.80 22.00 -24.18
N VAL A 268 -0.29 21.25 -24.07
CA VAL A 268 -1.52 21.51 -24.82
C VAL A 268 -2.12 22.86 -24.41
N GLN A 269 -2.16 23.17 -23.12
CA GLN A 269 -2.68 24.45 -22.60
C GLN A 269 -1.82 25.65 -22.99
N ASN A 270 -0.49 25.50 -23.02
CA ASN A 270 0.43 26.55 -23.47
C ASN A 270 0.35 26.78 -24.98
N GLY A 271 0.04 25.74 -25.75
CA GLY A 271 0.09 25.80 -27.22
C GLY A 271 1.51 26.12 -27.72
N THR A 272 1.60 27.12 -28.60
CA THR A 272 2.89 27.64 -29.12
C THR A 272 3.30 28.96 -28.46
N THR A 273 2.73 29.29 -27.30
CA THR A 273 3.04 30.52 -26.59
C THR A 273 4.36 30.39 -25.85
N SER A 274 5.26 31.39 -26.05
CA SER A 274 6.52 31.50 -25.27
C SER A 274 7.42 30.26 -25.35
N CYS A 275 7.53 29.59 -26.52
CA CYS A 275 8.30 28.35 -26.67
C CYS A 275 9.77 28.48 -26.21
N ASP A 276 10.38 29.66 -26.31
CA ASP A 276 11.76 29.92 -25.86
C ASP A 276 11.91 29.76 -24.31
N THR A 277 10.84 29.88 -23.56
CA THR A 277 10.87 29.86 -22.09
C THR A 277 9.99 28.74 -21.48
N PHE A 278 9.15 28.09 -22.27
CA PHE A 278 8.24 27.07 -21.80
C PHE A 278 8.89 25.68 -21.80
N ALA A 279 9.14 25.12 -20.62
CA ALA A 279 9.77 23.82 -20.45
C ALA A 279 8.80 22.65 -20.19
N GLY A 280 7.48 22.89 -20.11
CA GLY A 280 6.49 21.91 -19.68
C GLY A 280 6.40 21.76 -18.17
N ASP A 281 6.09 20.56 -17.68
CA ASP A 281 6.11 20.26 -16.24
C ASP A 281 7.57 20.27 -15.75
N PRO A 282 7.95 21.10 -14.76
CA PRO A 282 9.31 21.18 -14.25
C PRO A 282 9.82 19.86 -13.64
N LEU A 283 8.91 18.94 -13.29
CA LEU A 283 9.25 17.61 -12.78
C LEU A 283 9.45 16.58 -13.90
N VAL A 284 9.25 16.95 -15.18
CA VAL A 284 9.53 16.13 -16.35
C VAL A 284 10.72 16.73 -17.09
N VAL A 285 11.91 16.24 -16.78
CA VAL A 285 13.15 16.74 -17.38
C VAL A 285 13.37 16.05 -18.73
N ARG A 286 13.56 16.86 -19.78
CA ARG A 286 13.67 16.39 -21.16
C ARG A 286 15.01 16.73 -21.79
N GLU A 287 15.36 16.01 -22.85
CA GLU A 287 16.39 16.39 -23.79
C GLU A 287 15.98 17.67 -24.57
N ALA A 288 16.92 18.30 -25.22
CA ALA A 288 16.61 19.35 -26.20
C ALA A 288 15.76 18.74 -27.34
N ALA A 289 14.91 19.57 -27.93
CA ALA A 289 14.17 19.15 -29.13
C ALA A 289 15.13 18.96 -30.31
N ASP A 290 14.85 17.99 -31.18
CA ASP A 290 15.51 17.86 -32.46
C ASP A 290 14.96 18.89 -33.45
N ASP A 291 15.83 19.56 -34.18
CA ASP A 291 15.43 20.56 -35.19
C ASP A 291 14.63 19.94 -36.35
N GLY A 292 14.81 18.63 -36.60
CA GLY A 292 14.08 17.88 -37.62
C GLY A 292 12.57 17.79 -37.39
N ASP A 293 12.13 17.81 -36.13
CA ASP A 293 10.74 17.63 -35.74
C ASP A 293 9.93 18.93 -35.60
N ALA A 294 10.55 20.09 -35.77
CA ALA A 294 9.93 21.40 -35.51
C ALA A 294 8.61 21.61 -36.27
N ALA A 295 8.51 21.11 -37.52
CA ALA A 295 7.30 21.22 -38.33
C ALA A 295 6.13 20.38 -37.76
N ALA A 296 6.40 19.20 -37.21
CA ALA A 296 5.40 18.32 -36.60
C ALA A 296 4.85 18.93 -35.31
N PHE A 297 5.73 19.51 -34.48
CA PHE A 297 5.32 20.22 -33.25
C PHE A 297 4.47 21.45 -33.56
N ALA A 298 4.89 22.26 -34.55
CA ALA A 298 4.13 23.43 -34.98
C ALA A 298 2.75 23.05 -35.50
N ALA A 299 2.64 21.99 -36.31
CA ALA A 299 1.37 21.48 -36.83
C ALA A 299 0.49 20.88 -35.74
N ALA A 300 1.07 20.30 -34.69
CA ALA A 300 0.35 19.84 -33.50
C ALA A 300 -0.04 20.99 -32.54
N GLY A 301 0.43 22.21 -32.80
CA GLY A 301 0.12 23.39 -32.00
C GLY A 301 0.76 23.38 -30.60
N VAL A 302 1.93 22.78 -30.46
CA VAL A 302 2.69 22.74 -29.20
C VAL A 302 4.15 23.15 -29.40
N CYS A 303 4.79 23.61 -28.35
CA CYS A 303 6.23 23.91 -28.39
C CYS A 303 7.06 22.64 -28.55
N PRO A 304 8.18 22.68 -29.32
CA PRO A 304 9.06 21.53 -29.45
C PRO A 304 9.67 21.04 -28.15
N PHE A 305 9.87 19.71 -28.02
CA PHE A 305 10.51 19.07 -26.89
C PHE A 305 11.21 17.77 -27.31
N GLY A 306 12.25 17.35 -26.56
CA GLY A 306 12.94 16.08 -26.75
C GLY A 306 12.41 14.97 -25.84
N ALA A 307 13.07 13.80 -25.90
CA ALA A 307 12.74 12.65 -25.07
C ALA A 307 12.87 12.96 -23.57
N ILE A 308 12.15 12.24 -22.74
CA ILE A 308 12.22 12.39 -21.29
C ILE A 308 13.52 11.74 -20.79
N LYS A 309 14.38 12.52 -20.13
CA LYS A 309 15.55 12.03 -19.40
C LYS A 309 15.13 11.32 -18.12
N TYR A 310 14.32 12.00 -17.30
CA TYR A 310 13.76 11.45 -16.09
C TYR A 310 12.52 12.22 -15.63
N VAL A 311 11.75 11.57 -14.78
CA VAL A 311 10.61 12.17 -14.07
C VAL A 311 10.96 12.25 -12.59
N GLN A 312 10.92 13.45 -12.00
CA GLN A 312 10.99 13.65 -10.56
C GLN A 312 9.60 13.31 -9.96
N ASN A 313 9.56 12.43 -8.97
CA ASN A 313 8.32 11.94 -8.41
C ASN A 313 8.50 11.68 -6.92
N ASP A 314 8.53 12.77 -6.15
CA ASP A 314 8.76 12.76 -4.72
C ASP A 314 7.49 12.42 -3.94
N TYR A 315 7.65 12.05 -2.67
CA TYR A 315 6.53 11.86 -1.76
C TYR A 315 5.79 13.18 -1.52
N THR A 316 4.47 13.09 -1.40
CA THR A 316 3.58 14.22 -1.12
C THR A 316 2.38 13.74 -0.30
N ASN A 317 1.79 14.63 0.47
CA ASN A 317 0.50 14.38 1.10
C ASN A 317 -0.60 14.51 0.04
N MET A 318 -1.43 13.47 -0.08
CA MET A 318 -2.58 13.42 -0.98
C MET A 318 -3.86 13.84 -0.24
N ALA A 319 -4.92 14.15 -0.97
CA ALA A 319 -6.22 14.47 -0.39
C ALA A 319 -6.88 13.28 0.32
N VAL A 320 -8.05 13.54 0.89
CA VAL A 320 -8.83 12.58 1.66
C VAL A 320 -9.08 11.29 0.89
N ARG A 321 -8.84 10.17 1.58
CA ARG A 321 -9.26 8.82 1.19
C ARG A 321 -10.38 8.36 2.10
N THR A 322 -11.52 7.99 1.51
CA THR A 322 -12.66 7.43 2.24
C THR A 322 -12.73 5.93 2.01
N ILE A 323 -12.85 5.18 3.09
CA ILE A 323 -13.00 3.72 3.07
C ILE A 323 -14.19 3.38 3.97
N GLU A 324 -15.19 2.68 3.41
CA GLU A 324 -16.38 2.26 4.13
C GLU A 324 -16.63 0.78 3.90
N GLY A 325 -17.16 0.13 4.92
CA GLY A 325 -17.45 -1.28 4.80
C GLY A 325 -18.19 -1.86 5.99
N MET A 326 -18.43 -3.16 5.89
CA MET A 326 -19.05 -3.97 6.93
C MET A 326 -18.24 -5.24 7.18
N ASP A 327 -18.17 -5.63 8.44
CA ASP A 327 -17.61 -6.91 8.88
C ASP A 327 -18.72 -7.79 9.48
N LEU A 328 -18.76 -9.05 9.04
CA LEU A 328 -19.62 -10.09 9.60
C LEU A 328 -18.77 -11.19 10.20
N GLY A 329 -18.91 -11.44 11.50
CA GLY A 329 -18.31 -12.56 12.21
C GLY A 329 -19.36 -13.57 12.67
N ILE A 330 -19.09 -14.87 12.49
CA ILE A 330 -19.92 -15.97 13.02
C ILE A 330 -18.97 -16.94 13.70
N TYR A 331 -19.24 -17.23 14.98
CA TYR A 331 -18.47 -18.14 15.82
C TYR A 331 -19.46 -19.13 16.42
N TYR A 332 -19.31 -20.42 16.09
CA TYR A 332 -20.22 -21.46 16.52
C TYR A 332 -19.47 -22.70 16.98
N ASP A 333 -19.61 -23.01 18.28
CA ASP A 333 -19.02 -24.19 18.89
C ASP A 333 -20.14 -25.21 19.14
N PHE A 334 -19.98 -26.48 18.73
CA PHE A 334 -20.98 -27.51 18.98
C PHE A 334 -20.38 -28.89 19.16
N GLU A 335 -20.95 -29.63 20.04
CA GLU A 335 -20.55 -31.00 20.37
C GLU A 335 -21.45 -32.01 19.65
N THR A 336 -20.82 -33.08 19.17
CA THR A 336 -21.52 -34.21 18.53
C THR A 336 -20.97 -35.55 19.01
N ALA A 337 -21.64 -36.63 18.70
CA ALA A 337 -21.11 -38.00 18.93
C ALA A 337 -19.82 -38.26 18.12
N TYR A 338 -19.53 -37.45 17.13
CA TYR A 338 -18.34 -37.55 16.26
C TYR A 338 -17.16 -36.65 16.70
N GLY A 339 -17.34 -35.84 17.75
CA GLY A 339 -16.38 -34.91 18.30
C GLY A 339 -16.92 -33.49 18.39
N ASP A 340 -16.06 -32.61 18.82
CA ASP A 340 -16.32 -31.20 19.04
C ASP A 340 -15.92 -30.39 17.81
N PHE A 341 -16.75 -29.44 17.38
CA PHE A 341 -16.56 -28.61 16.23
C PHE A 341 -16.52 -27.14 16.64
N ASP A 342 -15.54 -26.37 16.08
CA ASP A 342 -15.46 -24.92 16.11
C ASP A 342 -15.57 -24.41 14.67
N LEU A 343 -16.62 -23.66 14.37
CA LEU A 343 -16.83 -22.98 13.10
C LEU A 343 -16.62 -21.48 13.29
N ARG A 344 -15.74 -20.91 12.48
CA ARG A 344 -15.53 -19.46 12.43
C ARG A 344 -15.63 -18.96 11.00
N TYR A 345 -16.46 -17.97 10.80
CA TYR A 345 -16.56 -17.22 9.56
C TYR A 345 -16.28 -15.75 9.84
N ILE A 346 -15.44 -15.13 9.01
CA ILE A 346 -15.21 -13.68 9.00
C ILE A 346 -15.32 -13.23 7.55
N GLY A 347 -16.23 -12.31 7.28
CA GLY A 347 -16.42 -11.68 5.99
C GLY A 347 -16.26 -10.16 6.12
N THR A 348 -15.40 -9.57 5.30
CA THR A 348 -15.27 -8.11 5.13
C THR A 348 -15.84 -7.75 3.77
N PHE A 349 -16.71 -6.74 3.74
CA PHE A 349 -17.36 -6.21 2.55
C PHE A 349 -17.08 -4.72 2.49
N LEU A 350 -16.32 -4.29 1.48
CA LEU A 350 -16.09 -2.88 1.21
C LEU A 350 -17.23 -2.34 0.34
N ASP A 351 -17.76 -1.19 0.71
CA ASP A 351 -18.78 -0.45 -0.03
C ASP A 351 -18.17 0.74 -0.76
N THR A 352 -17.20 1.39 -0.13
CA THR A 352 -16.49 2.55 -0.67
C THR A 352 -14.99 2.39 -0.51
N PHE A 353 -14.23 2.72 -1.54
CA PHE A 353 -12.78 2.95 -1.49
C PHE A 353 -12.45 4.07 -2.48
N GLU A 354 -12.51 5.30 -2.01
CA GLU A 354 -12.37 6.50 -2.84
C GLU A 354 -11.16 7.33 -2.40
N GLN A 355 -10.37 7.79 -3.36
CA GLN A 355 -9.32 8.78 -3.19
C GLN A 355 -9.75 10.08 -3.84
N LYS A 356 -10.02 11.13 -3.08
CA LYS A 356 -10.37 12.44 -3.64
C LYS A 356 -9.21 13.01 -4.46
N ALA A 357 -9.54 13.64 -5.58
CA ALA A 357 -8.58 14.36 -6.39
C ALA A 357 -8.31 15.74 -5.79
N SER A 358 -7.03 16.11 -5.65
CA SER A 358 -6.60 17.46 -5.25
C SER A 358 -5.40 17.93 -6.06
N GLY A 359 -5.09 19.21 -6.08
CA GLY A 359 -3.91 19.74 -6.75
C GLY A 359 -3.81 19.29 -8.22
N LYS A 360 -2.69 18.67 -8.59
CA LYS A 360 -2.44 18.15 -9.95
C LYS A 360 -3.44 17.08 -10.37
N PHE A 361 -3.88 16.20 -9.45
CA PHE A 361 -4.90 15.19 -9.75
C PHE A 361 -6.23 15.80 -10.15
N ALA A 362 -6.68 16.84 -9.41
CA ALA A 362 -7.92 17.56 -9.74
C ALA A 362 -7.81 18.25 -11.12
N ALA A 363 -6.67 18.83 -11.43
CA ALA A 363 -6.42 19.43 -12.74
C ALA A 363 -6.48 18.39 -13.88
N LEU A 364 -5.88 17.21 -13.69
CA LEU A 364 -5.95 16.11 -14.65
C LEU A 364 -7.39 15.59 -14.83
N GLN A 365 -8.13 15.45 -13.74
CA GLN A 365 -9.53 15.00 -13.80
C GLN A 365 -10.38 16.00 -14.56
N ALA A 366 -10.29 17.28 -14.24
CA ALA A 366 -11.01 18.34 -14.95
C ALA A 366 -10.65 18.41 -16.45
N ALA A 367 -9.37 18.20 -16.77
CA ALA A 367 -8.91 18.14 -18.15
C ALA A 367 -9.46 16.92 -18.91
N LYS A 368 -9.61 15.79 -18.24
CA LYS A 368 -10.24 14.58 -18.80
C LYS A 368 -11.74 14.77 -19.01
N ASP A 369 -12.44 15.35 -18.06
CA ASP A 369 -13.86 15.64 -18.11
C ASP A 369 -14.20 16.65 -19.23
N SER A 370 -13.30 17.61 -19.48
CA SER A 370 -13.42 18.58 -20.58
C SER A 370 -12.96 18.06 -21.95
N GLY A 371 -12.35 16.87 -22.00
CA GLY A 371 -11.82 16.28 -23.24
C GLY A 371 -10.45 16.81 -23.67
N LEU A 372 -9.77 17.65 -22.87
CA LEU A 372 -8.40 18.10 -23.13
C LEU A 372 -7.41 16.93 -22.99
N VAL A 373 -7.65 16.05 -22.03
CA VAL A 373 -6.98 14.75 -21.92
C VAL A 373 -7.90 13.70 -22.54
N PRO A 374 -7.49 12.99 -23.60
CA PRO A 374 -8.30 11.93 -24.21
C PRO A 374 -8.76 10.88 -23.21
N ALA A 375 -9.98 10.37 -23.39
CA ALA A 375 -10.55 9.33 -22.51
C ALA A 375 -9.71 8.05 -22.48
N SER A 376 -8.98 7.76 -23.57
CA SER A 376 -8.05 6.62 -23.68
C SER A 376 -6.80 6.73 -22.83
N ILE A 377 -6.43 7.94 -22.39
CA ILE A 377 -5.25 8.14 -21.54
C ILE A 377 -5.63 7.81 -20.08
N PRO A 378 -5.02 6.79 -19.47
CA PRO A 378 -5.30 6.43 -18.10
C PRO A 378 -4.75 7.46 -17.13
N ILE A 379 -5.53 7.81 -16.13
CA ILE A 379 -5.10 8.54 -14.94
C ILE A 379 -5.46 7.64 -13.75
N SER A 380 -4.51 7.35 -12.89
CA SER A 380 -4.66 6.35 -11.84
C SER A 380 -4.34 6.92 -10.45
N GLY A 381 -4.84 6.25 -9.40
CA GLY A 381 -4.52 6.57 -8.00
C GLY A 381 -5.51 7.52 -7.33
N PHE A 382 -6.62 7.90 -7.98
CA PHE A 382 -7.69 8.68 -7.40
C PHE A 382 -9.07 8.35 -8.03
N GLY A 383 -10.14 8.93 -7.48
CA GLY A 383 -11.52 8.58 -7.78
C GLY A 383 -11.94 7.31 -7.07
N ASP A 384 -12.96 6.64 -7.59
CA ASP A 384 -13.40 5.35 -7.10
C ASP A 384 -12.37 4.27 -7.45
N LEU A 385 -11.76 3.68 -6.42
CA LEU A 385 -10.74 2.63 -6.51
C LEU A 385 -11.29 1.25 -6.10
N LEU A 386 -12.55 1.17 -5.67
CA LEU A 386 -13.17 -0.10 -5.27
C LEU A 386 -13.22 -1.07 -6.45
N GLY A 387 -12.84 -2.30 -6.21
CA GLY A 387 -12.78 -3.33 -7.25
C GLY A 387 -11.73 -3.06 -8.34
N LYS A 388 -10.66 -2.29 -8.06
CA LYS A 388 -9.62 -1.92 -9.03
C LYS A 388 -8.21 -2.14 -8.45
N ASP A 389 -7.29 -2.57 -9.30
CA ASP A 389 -5.83 -2.60 -9.08
C ASP A 389 -5.37 -3.21 -7.75
N GLY A 390 -6.02 -4.31 -7.32
CA GLY A 390 -5.70 -5.05 -6.10
C GLY A 390 -6.60 -4.73 -4.91
N VAL A 391 -7.50 -3.76 -5.03
CA VAL A 391 -8.57 -3.48 -4.05
C VAL A 391 -9.79 -4.33 -4.41
N TYR A 392 -10.04 -5.39 -3.67
CA TYR A 392 -11.22 -6.23 -3.84
C TYR A 392 -12.34 -5.78 -2.90
N ASP A 393 -13.57 -5.91 -3.37
CA ASP A 393 -14.79 -5.51 -2.64
C ASP A 393 -15.15 -6.45 -1.49
N ASN A 394 -14.67 -7.69 -1.51
CA ASN A 394 -14.94 -8.66 -0.45
C ASN A 394 -13.76 -9.60 -0.16
N LYS A 395 -13.68 -10.02 1.11
CA LYS A 395 -12.74 -11.02 1.59
C LYS A 395 -13.43 -11.91 2.62
N HIS A 396 -13.26 -13.23 2.48
CA HIS A 396 -13.89 -14.20 3.37
C HIS A 396 -12.84 -15.16 3.94
N THR A 397 -12.94 -15.43 5.23
CA THR A 397 -12.19 -16.48 5.90
C THR A 397 -13.16 -17.42 6.59
N VAL A 398 -13.06 -18.70 6.30
CA VAL A 398 -13.80 -19.76 6.98
C VAL A 398 -12.82 -20.69 7.65
N ARG A 399 -13.01 -20.97 8.92
CA ARG A 399 -12.27 -22.03 9.62
C ARG A 399 -13.25 -23.01 10.20
N VAL A 400 -13.00 -24.30 9.97
CA VAL A 400 -13.68 -25.41 10.62
C VAL A 400 -12.62 -26.23 11.34
N SER A 401 -12.71 -26.30 12.66
CA SER A 401 -11.86 -27.17 13.49
C SER A 401 -12.71 -28.29 14.09
N TRP A 402 -12.09 -29.45 14.23
CA TRP A 402 -12.69 -30.66 14.81
C TRP A 402 -11.70 -31.30 15.75
N ASP A 403 -12.17 -31.69 16.92
CA ASP A 403 -11.40 -32.39 17.93
C ASP A 403 -12.17 -33.63 18.43
N LYS A 404 -11.51 -34.78 18.53
CA LYS A 404 -12.04 -35.98 19.11
C LYS A 404 -10.96 -36.78 19.82
N GLY A 405 -10.99 -36.78 21.16
CA GLY A 405 -9.97 -37.46 21.96
C GLY A 405 -8.56 -36.98 21.63
N PRO A 406 -7.65 -37.85 21.13
CA PRO A 406 -6.31 -37.42 20.78
C PRO A 406 -6.18 -36.80 19.37
N TYR A 407 -7.23 -36.79 18.58
CA TYR A 407 -7.21 -36.34 17.20
C TYR A 407 -7.76 -34.92 17.08
N GLY A 408 -7.10 -34.10 16.29
CA GLY A 408 -7.57 -32.77 15.89
C GLY A 408 -7.36 -32.54 14.40
N ALA A 409 -8.29 -31.82 13.79
CA ALA A 409 -8.18 -31.35 12.40
C ALA A 409 -8.72 -29.94 12.26
N SER A 410 -8.13 -29.13 11.38
CA SER A 410 -8.61 -27.80 11.06
C SER A 410 -8.45 -27.52 9.58
N LEU A 411 -9.51 -27.05 8.92
CA LEU A 411 -9.52 -26.56 7.56
C LEU A 411 -9.78 -25.05 7.58
N VAL A 412 -8.90 -24.29 6.93
CA VAL A 412 -9.05 -22.84 6.77
C VAL A 412 -9.17 -22.54 5.28
N ALA A 413 -10.23 -21.87 4.86
CA ALA A 413 -10.41 -21.35 3.52
C ALA A 413 -10.35 -19.83 3.53
N LEU A 414 -9.56 -19.24 2.62
CA LEU A 414 -9.45 -17.81 2.39
C LEU A 414 -9.85 -17.50 0.96
N LYS A 415 -10.89 -16.69 0.78
CA LYS A 415 -11.33 -16.18 -0.52
C LYS A 415 -11.09 -14.67 -0.58
N LYS A 416 -10.49 -14.21 -1.67
CA LYS A 416 -10.31 -12.79 -2.04
C LYS A 416 -11.15 -12.51 -3.29
N GLY A 417 -11.85 -11.38 -3.34
CA GLY A 417 -12.66 -10.96 -4.46
C GLY A 417 -11.87 -10.70 -5.74
N SER A 418 -12.55 -10.49 -6.83
CA SER A 418 -11.98 -10.07 -8.12
C SER A 418 -11.80 -8.56 -8.17
N PHE A 419 -10.99 -8.08 -9.11
CA PHE A 419 -10.82 -6.64 -9.37
C PHE A 419 -10.43 -6.39 -10.83
N GLU A 420 -10.76 -5.19 -11.34
CA GLU A 420 -10.32 -4.71 -12.65
C GLU A 420 -8.85 -4.29 -12.62
N GLN A 421 -8.05 -4.65 -13.61
CA GLN A 421 -6.72 -4.11 -13.83
C GLN A 421 -6.80 -2.90 -14.76
N THR A 422 -6.72 -1.69 -14.21
CA THR A 422 -6.93 -0.43 -14.95
C THR A 422 -5.77 -0.06 -15.87
N SER A 423 -4.56 -0.62 -15.67
CA SER A 423 -3.40 -0.42 -16.53
C SER A 423 -3.56 -1.05 -17.91
N LEU A 424 -4.47 -2.00 -18.07
CA LEU A 424 -4.84 -2.59 -19.35
C LEU A 424 -6.03 -1.85 -19.95
N GLY A 425 -5.89 -1.43 -21.21
CA GLY A 425 -7.00 -0.81 -21.94
C GLY A 425 -8.16 -1.78 -22.12
N LYS A 426 -9.39 -1.23 -22.22
CA LYS A 426 -10.58 -2.03 -22.48
C LYS A 426 -10.56 -2.58 -23.91
N ILE A 427 -10.64 -3.89 -24.06
CA ILE A 427 -10.76 -4.56 -25.37
C ILE A 427 -12.24 -4.74 -25.69
N GLY A 428 -12.70 -4.11 -26.76
CA GLY A 428 -14.13 -4.15 -27.12
C GLY A 428 -15.05 -3.56 -26.05
N GLY A 429 -14.53 -2.64 -25.23
CA GLY A 429 -15.27 -2.03 -24.11
C GLY A 429 -15.25 -2.86 -22.82
N VAL A 430 -14.64 -4.05 -22.82
CA VAL A 430 -14.56 -4.94 -21.65
C VAL A 430 -13.22 -4.77 -20.95
N ALA A 431 -13.26 -4.50 -19.63
CA ALA A 431 -12.08 -4.42 -18.78
C ALA A 431 -11.48 -5.82 -18.52
N TYR A 432 -10.18 -5.87 -18.34
CA TYR A 432 -9.53 -7.09 -17.85
C TYR A 432 -9.78 -7.23 -16.34
N VAL A 433 -10.38 -8.34 -15.95
CA VAL A 433 -10.68 -8.65 -14.54
C VAL A 433 -9.75 -9.75 -14.06
N VAL A 434 -9.00 -9.44 -13.01
CA VAL A 434 -8.24 -10.44 -12.23
C VAL A 434 -9.26 -11.21 -11.40
N PRO A 435 -9.43 -12.54 -11.62
CA PRO A 435 -10.49 -13.31 -10.99
C PRO A 435 -10.26 -13.51 -9.49
N THR A 436 -11.30 -14.00 -8.81
CA THR A 436 -11.22 -14.38 -7.40
C THR A 436 -10.19 -15.48 -7.17
N MET A 437 -9.53 -15.46 -6.02
CA MET A 437 -8.62 -16.51 -5.57
C MET A 437 -9.12 -17.11 -4.27
N THR A 438 -9.17 -18.44 -4.18
CA THR A 438 -9.52 -19.16 -2.96
C THR A 438 -8.41 -20.15 -2.63
N THR A 439 -7.86 -20.08 -1.43
CA THR A 439 -6.86 -21.04 -0.94
C THR A 439 -7.39 -21.79 0.27
N MET A 440 -7.00 -23.06 0.42
CA MET A 440 -7.39 -23.91 1.55
C MET A 440 -6.17 -24.49 2.24
N ASP A 441 -6.12 -24.37 3.56
CA ASP A 441 -5.07 -24.91 4.42
C ASP A 441 -5.66 -26.01 5.31
N LEU A 442 -5.05 -27.20 5.33
CA LEU A 442 -5.43 -28.31 6.20
C LEU A 442 -4.34 -28.55 7.24
N THR A 443 -4.76 -28.63 8.49
CA THR A 443 -3.90 -29.06 9.60
C THR A 443 -4.53 -30.25 10.29
N MET A 444 -3.74 -31.28 10.63
CA MET A 444 -4.13 -32.43 11.41
C MET A 444 -3.16 -32.61 12.58
N SER A 445 -3.65 -33.04 13.72
CA SER A 445 -2.82 -33.29 14.90
C SER A 445 -3.22 -34.58 15.60
N TYR A 446 -2.23 -35.18 16.26
CA TYR A 446 -2.42 -36.35 17.11
C TYR A 446 -1.64 -36.20 18.42
N ASP A 447 -2.37 -36.25 19.53
CA ASP A 447 -1.82 -36.17 20.88
C ASP A 447 -1.56 -37.57 21.44
N PHE A 448 -0.41 -37.82 22.00
CA PHE A 448 -0.03 -39.10 22.60
C PHE A 448 0.90 -38.88 23.80
N SER A 449 1.12 -39.95 24.54
CA SER A 449 2.09 -39.96 25.64
C SER A 449 3.30 -40.82 25.28
N LEU A 450 4.50 -40.27 25.43
CA LEU A 450 5.77 -40.99 25.25
C LEU A 450 6.55 -40.90 26.56
N SER A 451 6.82 -42.03 27.18
CA SER A 451 7.57 -42.12 28.46
C SER A 451 6.98 -41.23 29.56
N GLY A 452 5.64 -41.13 29.63
CA GLY A 452 4.96 -40.29 30.64
C GLY A 452 4.89 -38.78 30.32
N GLN A 453 5.48 -38.36 29.23
CA GLN A 453 5.43 -36.98 28.73
C GLN A 453 4.39 -36.85 27.63
N LYS A 454 3.63 -35.73 27.65
CA LYS A 454 2.69 -35.40 26.55
C LYS A 454 3.47 -35.00 25.30
N ALA A 455 3.11 -35.57 24.18
CA ALA A 455 3.67 -35.27 22.87
C ALA A 455 2.55 -35.05 21.85
N ARG A 456 2.80 -34.19 20.87
CA ARG A 456 1.87 -33.92 19.76
C ARG A 456 2.64 -33.99 18.44
N VAL A 457 2.10 -34.74 17.50
CA VAL A 457 2.51 -34.67 16.09
C VAL A 457 1.49 -33.83 15.36
N ARG A 458 1.99 -32.90 14.52
CA ARG A 458 1.16 -32.06 13.66
C ARG A 458 1.63 -32.22 12.21
N PHE A 459 0.66 -32.39 11.33
CA PHE A 459 0.84 -32.38 9.89
C PHE A 459 0.02 -31.24 9.32
N ALA A 460 0.62 -30.43 8.43
CA ALA A 460 -0.07 -29.31 7.80
C ALA A 460 0.22 -29.29 6.30
N VAL A 461 -0.81 -29.00 5.51
CA VAL A 461 -0.72 -28.72 4.08
C VAL A 461 -1.29 -27.34 3.88
N LYS A 462 -0.47 -26.40 3.42
CA LYS A 462 -0.91 -25.09 2.98
C LYS A 462 -1.23 -25.12 1.50
N ASN A 463 -2.27 -24.39 1.12
CA ASN A 463 -2.77 -24.36 -0.25
C ASN A 463 -3.04 -25.76 -0.79
N LEU A 464 -3.97 -26.47 -0.17
CA LEU A 464 -4.29 -27.88 -0.41
C LEU A 464 -4.60 -28.18 -1.89
N GLU A 465 -5.20 -27.26 -2.60
CA GLU A 465 -5.59 -27.39 -4.01
C GLU A 465 -4.50 -26.98 -4.99
N ASP A 466 -3.34 -26.47 -4.48
CA ASP A 466 -2.24 -25.93 -5.29
C ASP A 466 -2.69 -24.76 -6.17
N GLU A 467 -3.59 -23.92 -5.64
CA GLU A 467 -4.12 -22.77 -6.35
C GLU A 467 -3.01 -21.78 -6.67
N ARG A 468 -2.95 -21.33 -7.92
CA ARG A 468 -1.95 -20.38 -8.39
C ARG A 468 -2.55 -18.96 -8.43
N ALA A 469 -1.71 -17.97 -8.19
CA ALA A 469 -2.14 -16.58 -8.28
C ALA A 469 -2.73 -16.27 -9.66
N PRO A 470 -3.89 -15.59 -9.74
CA PRO A 470 -4.48 -15.22 -11.01
C PRO A 470 -3.54 -14.37 -11.86
N THR A 471 -3.50 -14.65 -13.16
CA THR A 471 -2.65 -13.93 -14.11
C THR A 471 -3.02 -12.45 -14.17
N ALA A 472 -2.00 -11.60 -14.20
CA ALA A 472 -2.14 -10.15 -14.36
C ALA A 472 -0.93 -9.56 -15.10
N ASP A 473 -1.10 -8.43 -15.78
CA ASP A 473 -0.02 -7.69 -16.42
C ASP A 473 0.81 -6.93 -15.39
N ARG A 474 1.61 -7.67 -14.64
CA ARG A 474 2.54 -7.19 -13.60
C ARG A 474 3.87 -7.92 -13.72
N TYR A 475 4.91 -7.38 -13.05
CA TYR A 475 6.27 -7.87 -13.13
C TYR A 475 6.41 -9.39 -12.91
N TYR A 476 5.65 -9.96 -11.98
CA TYR A 476 5.65 -11.40 -11.69
C TYR A 476 4.60 -12.20 -12.47
N GLY A 477 3.83 -11.57 -13.36
CA GLY A 477 2.71 -12.20 -14.05
C GLY A 477 1.43 -12.26 -13.19
N TYR A 478 1.44 -11.71 -11.99
CA TYR A 478 0.31 -11.61 -11.07
C TYR A 478 0.43 -10.37 -10.16
N TYR A 479 -0.64 -10.00 -9.47
CA TYR A 479 -0.66 -8.91 -8.48
C TYR A 479 -0.05 -9.36 -7.15
N ALA A 480 1.25 -9.15 -6.94
CA ALA A 480 1.97 -9.56 -5.73
C ALA A 480 1.48 -8.84 -4.45
N ASP A 481 0.93 -7.63 -4.58
CA ASP A 481 0.36 -6.89 -3.45
C ASP A 481 -0.99 -7.46 -2.97
N ALA A 482 -1.74 -8.13 -3.87
CA ALA A 482 -3.04 -8.73 -3.58
C ALA A 482 -2.98 -10.25 -3.40
N HIS A 483 -2.11 -10.94 -4.13
CA HIS A 483 -2.02 -12.39 -4.20
C HIS A 483 -0.62 -12.91 -3.89
N GLN A 484 -0.55 -14.16 -3.43
CA GLN A 484 0.70 -14.88 -3.21
C GLN A 484 0.70 -16.16 -4.06
N ASP A 485 1.82 -16.45 -4.73
CA ASP A 485 1.96 -17.59 -5.64
C ASP A 485 2.96 -18.63 -5.11
N TYR A 486 2.77 -19.04 -3.85
CA TYR A 486 3.69 -19.99 -3.23
C TYR A 486 3.44 -21.46 -3.61
N GLY A 487 2.28 -21.79 -4.19
CA GLY A 487 1.88 -23.17 -4.43
C GLY A 487 1.62 -23.95 -3.14
N ARG A 488 1.51 -25.28 -3.27
CA ARG A 488 1.28 -26.19 -2.12
C ARG A 488 2.55 -26.40 -1.30
N ASN A 489 2.42 -26.30 0.04
CA ASN A 489 3.48 -26.55 1.02
C ASN A 489 3.02 -27.59 2.06
N TYR A 490 3.97 -28.43 2.52
CA TYR A 490 3.73 -29.48 3.50
C TYR A 490 4.50 -29.23 4.80
#